data_ab8b01b2c08467ffb6c939f943fb9369
#
_entry.id   ab8b01b2c08467ffb6c939f943fb9369
#
_cell.length_a   1.000
_cell.length_b   1.000
_cell.length_c   1.000
_cell.angle_alpha   90.00
_cell.angle_beta   90.00
_cell.angle_gamma   90.00
#
_symmetry.space_group_name_H-M   'P 1'
#
loop_
_entity.id
_entity.type
_entity.pdbx_description
1 polymer ?
#
loop_
_entity_poly.entity_id
_entity_poly.type
_entity_poly.pdbx_seq_one_letter_code
_entity_poly.pdbx_strand_id
1 'polypeptide(L)'
;MKFMSFIAISFGITACSPPPEPLPLLGGYRDPADQCVRVGENNFTNQFLDDSADLVGCPGDYEGIGVFVTETGAVQVGEAQGYTLFSVSLG
;
A
#
# COMPACT_ATOMS: atom_id res chain seq x y z
N MET A 1 -37.41 19.73 37.48
CA MET A 1 -36.93 19.50 37.07
C MET A 1 -36.37 18.91 36.35
N LYS A 2 -36.05 18.79 36.06
CA LYS A 2 -35.53 18.27 35.42
C LYS A 2 -34.90 17.69 34.76
N PHE A 3 -34.58 17.49 34.39
CA PHE A 3 -33.93 16.99 33.73
C PHE A 3 -33.32 16.42 33.09
N MET A 4 -33.06 16.11 32.72
CA MET A 4 -32.44 15.68 32.13
C MET A 4 -31.93 15.06 31.46
N SER A 5 -31.53 14.77 30.98
CA SER A 5 -30.99 14.24 30.33
C SER A 5 -30.39 13.71 29.68
N PHE A 6 -30.01 13.51 29.18
CA PHE A 6 -29.36 13.05 28.44
C PHE A 6 -28.80 12.51 27.73
N ILE A 7 -28.24 12.15 27.25
CA ILE A 7 -27.68 11.84 26.70
C ILE A 7 -27.23 11.20 25.93
N ALA A 8 -26.97 10.86 25.26
CA ALA A 8 -26.67 10.17 24.54
C ALA A 8 -25.72 9.89 23.87
N ILE A 9 -25.31 9.47 23.59
CA ILE A 9 -24.45 9.29 23.09
C ILE A 9 -24.03 8.50 22.22
N SER A 10 -23.86 8.27 21.53
CA SER A 10 -23.50 7.64 20.69
C SER A 10 -22.51 7.34 20.13
N PHE A 11 -22.06 7.05 19.81
CA PHE A 11 -21.10 6.80 19.28
C PHE A 11 -20.83 6.10 18.46
N GLY A 12 -20.65 5.81 17.97
CA GLY A 12 -20.36 5.26 17.30
C GLY A 12 -19.85 4.71 16.65
N ILE A 13 -19.76 4.35 16.28
CA ILE A 13 -19.34 3.83 15.70
C ILE A 13 -18.82 3.48 14.99
N THR A 14 -18.47 3.26 14.70
CA THR A 14 -17.99 2.99 14.26
C THR A 14 -17.52 2.44 13.46
N ALA A 15 -17.34 2.56 13.02
CA ALA A 15 -16.87 2.03 12.25
C ALA A 15 -16.42 1.12 11.91
N CYS A 16 -16.25 0.76 11.67
CA CYS A 16 -15.84 -0.31 11.45
C CYS A 16 -15.30 -0.70 10.26
N SER A 17 -14.47 0.00 9.66
CA SER A 17 -13.62 -0.49 8.65
C SER A 17 -12.70 -1.49 9.28
N PRO A 18 -12.59 -2.66 8.73
CA PRO A 18 -11.55 -3.56 9.21
C PRO A 18 -10.20 -2.91 8.96
N PRO A 19 -9.18 -3.20 9.75
CA PRO A 19 -7.84 -2.71 9.46
C PRO A 19 -7.43 -3.18 8.08
N PRO A 20 -6.64 -2.38 7.34
CA PRO A 20 -6.17 -2.82 6.04
C PRO A 20 -5.32 -4.07 6.17
N GLU A 21 -5.43 -4.93 5.19
CA GLU A 21 -4.60 -6.12 5.16
C GLU A 21 -3.14 -5.70 4.99
N PRO A 22 -2.21 -6.41 5.64
CA PRO A 22 -0.79 -6.12 5.41
C PRO A 22 -0.46 -6.39 3.95
N LEU A 23 0.47 -5.61 3.40
CA LEU A 23 0.92 -5.83 2.04
C LEU A 23 1.63 -7.18 1.96
N PRO A 24 1.32 -8.01 0.96
CA PRO A 24 2.00 -9.28 0.80
C PRO A 24 3.36 -9.08 0.13
N LEU A 25 4.38 -8.81 0.93
CA LEU A 25 5.72 -8.53 0.46
C LEU A 25 6.44 -9.83 0.14
N LEU A 26 6.93 -9.97 -1.08
CA LEU A 26 7.45 -11.23 -1.58
C LEU A 26 8.96 -11.31 -1.69
N GLY A 27 9.67 -10.20 -1.41
CA GLY A 27 11.12 -10.20 -1.47
C GLY A 27 11.64 -9.14 -2.43
N GLY A 28 12.94 -8.91 -2.41
CA GLY A 28 13.56 -7.87 -3.20
C GLY A 28 13.26 -7.99 -4.68
N TYR A 29 13.00 -6.88 -5.34
CA TYR A 29 12.57 -6.89 -6.73
C TYR A 29 13.75 -7.02 -7.69
N ARG A 30 14.74 -6.12 -7.57
CA ARG A 30 15.88 -6.14 -8.47
C ARG A 30 16.91 -7.19 -8.06
N ASP A 31 16.99 -7.45 -6.73
CA ASP A 31 17.84 -8.51 -6.18
C ASP A 31 17.34 -8.83 -4.77
N PRO A 32 17.80 -9.91 -4.16
CA PRO A 32 17.25 -10.34 -2.85
C PRO A 32 17.38 -9.31 -1.74
N ALA A 33 18.35 -8.39 -1.84
CA ALA A 33 18.57 -7.37 -0.81
C ALA A 33 17.93 -6.03 -1.17
N ASP A 34 17.20 -5.96 -2.28
CA ASP A 34 16.58 -4.71 -2.71
C ASP A 34 15.55 -4.25 -1.69
N GLN A 35 15.58 -2.97 -1.35
CA GLN A 35 14.57 -2.40 -0.47
C GLN A 35 13.23 -2.24 -1.16
N CYS A 36 13.21 -2.12 -2.48
CA CYS A 36 11.98 -2.17 -3.25
C CYS A 36 11.64 -3.64 -3.46
N VAL A 37 10.46 -4.06 -3.04
CA VAL A 37 10.09 -5.46 -2.98
C VAL A 37 8.87 -5.73 -3.84
N ARG A 38 8.81 -6.93 -4.37
CA ARG A 38 7.64 -7.38 -5.13
C ARG A 38 6.46 -7.50 -4.17
N VAL A 39 5.29 -7.07 -4.63
CA VAL A 39 4.07 -7.11 -3.85
C VAL A 39 3.09 -8.06 -4.53
N GLY A 40 2.55 -8.97 -3.74
CA GLY A 40 1.62 -9.97 -4.27
C GLY A 40 0.17 -9.52 -4.23
N GLU A 41 -0.73 -10.49 -4.40
CA GLU A 41 -2.16 -10.24 -4.48
C GLU A 41 -2.81 -10.26 -3.11
N ASN A 42 -3.71 -9.32 -2.88
CA ASN A 42 -4.72 -9.41 -1.84
C ASN A 42 -5.88 -8.49 -2.25
N ASN A 43 -6.88 -8.35 -1.40
CA ASN A 43 -8.06 -7.55 -1.76
C ASN A 43 -7.71 -6.10 -2.04
N PHE A 44 -6.70 -5.56 -1.39
CA PHE A 44 -6.29 -4.18 -1.62
C PHE A 44 -5.46 -4.05 -2.90
N THR A 45 -4.48 -4.93 -3.09
CA THR A 45 -3.54 -4.79 -4.20
C THR A 45 -4.12 -5.17 -5.54
N ASN A 46 -5.23 -5.93 -5.56
CA ASN A 46 -5.85 -6.33 -6.81
C ASN A 46 -6.14 -5.15 -7.75
N GLN A 47 -6.44 -4.00 -7.20
CA GLN A 47 -6.76 -2.81 -8.01
C GLN A 47 -5.57 -2.33 -8.82
N PHE A 48 -4.36 -2.70 -8.45
CA PHE A 48 -3.13 -2.24 -9.11
C PHE A 48 -2.50 -3.31 -9.98
N LEU A 49 -3.00 -4.54 -9.94
CA LEU A 49 -2.35 -5.64 -10.63
C LEU A 49 -2.68 -5.61 -12.12
N ASP A 50 -1.70 -6.02 -12.91
CA ASP A 50 -1.79 -5.99 -14.36
C ASP A 50 -0.96 -7.15 -14.89
N ASP A 51 -1.49 -7.90 -15.84
CA ASP A 51 -0.80 -9.05 -16.42
C ASP A 51 0.52 -8.67 -17.09
N SER A 52 0.66 -7.42 -17.50
CA SER A 52 1.85 -6.96 -18.22
C SER A 52 2.79 -6.15 -17.36
N ALA A 53 2.60 -6.16 -16.05
CA ALA A 53 3.42 -5.37 -15.13
C ALA A 53 3.55 -6.06 -13.80
N ASP A 54 4.65 -5.76 -13.10
CA ASP A 54 4.84 -6.19 -11.72
C ASP A 54 4.41 -5.07 -10.78
N LEU A 55 3.85 -5.43 -9.64
CA LEU A 55 3.58 -4.46 -8.57
C LEU A 55 4.75 -4.51 -7.60
N VAL A 56 5.33 -3.36 -7.31
CA VAL A 56 6.51 -3.24 -6.46
C VAL A 56 6.27 -2.16 -5.43
N GLY A 57 6.65 -2.42 -4.18
CA GLY A 57 6.56 -1.43 -3.12
C GLY A 57 7.94 -1.04 -2.64
N CYS A 58 8.20 0.26 -2.59
CA CYS A 58 9.43 0.79 -2.03
C CYS A 58 9.10 1.50 -0.73
N PRO A 59 9.90 1.30 0.35
CA PRO A 59 9.66 2.07 1.57
C PRO A 59 9.60 3.55 1.23
N GLY A 60 8.63 4.25 1.81
CA GLY A 60 8.37 5.63 1.44
C GLY A 60 9.53 6.57 1.73
N ASP A 61 10.39 6.21 2.70
CA ASP A 61 11.56 7.00 3.06
C ASP A 61 12.85 6.49 2.40
N TYR A 62 12.75 5.53 1.49
CA TYR A 62 13.93 4.99 0.82
C TYR A 62 14.51 6.04 -0.12
N GLU A 63 15.77 6.37 0.06
CA GLU A 63 16.40 7.43 -0.73
C GLU A 63 16.66 7.01 -2.17
N GLY A 64 16.66 5.71 -2.43
CA GLY A 64 16.94 5.17 -3.77
C GLY A 64 15.73 5.06 -4.68
N ILE A 65 14.58 5.61 -4.30
CA ILE A 65 13.38 5.50 -5.14
C ILE A 65 13.61 6.11 -6.53
N GLY A 66 14.29 7.25 -6.58
CA GLY A 66 14.54 7.90 -7.87
C GLY A 66 15.38 7.01 -8.80
N VAL A 67 16.38 6.34 -8.25
CA VAL A 67 17.20 5.41 -9.02
C VAL A 67 16.34 4.23 -9.47
N PHE A 68 15.52 3.70 -8.57
CA PHE A 68 14.61 2.60 -8.89
C PHE A 68 13.72 2.97 -10.07
N VAL A 69 13.09 4.14 -10.02
CA VAL A 69 12.20 4.59 -11.07
C VAL A 69 12.95 4.73 -12.40
N THR A 70 14.16 5.31 -12.33
CA THR A 70 14.96 5.49 -13.54
C THR A 70 15.36 4.16 -14.16
N GLU A 71 15.75 3.20 -13.32
CA GLU A 71 16.21 1.90 -13.82
C GLU A 71 15.10 1.03 -14.37
N THR A 72 13.91 1.14 -13.80
CA THR A 72 12.81 0.22 -14.13
C THR A 72 11.72 0.83 -14.98
N GLY A 73 11.69 2.16 -15.07
CA GLY A 73 10.57 2.84 -15.72
C GLY A 73 9.30 2.78 -14.90
N ALA A 74 9.40 2.54 -13.60
CA ALA A 74 8.25 2.37 -12.73
C ALA A 74 7.36 3.59 -12.72
N VAL A 75 6.04 3.35 -12.60
CA VAL A 75 5.03 4.40 -12.51
C VAL A 75 4.35 4.25 -11.15
N GLN A 76 4.30 5.32 -10.39
CA GLN A 76 3.66 5.28 -9.08
C GLN A 76 2.16 5.09 -9.24
N VAL A 77 1.59 4.13 -8.52
CA VAL A 77 0.17 3.83 -8.58
C VAL A 77 -0.55 3.99 -7.25
N GLY A 78 0.19 4.12 -6.15
CA GLY A 78 -0.46 4.30 -4.86
C GLY A 78 0.52 4.32 -3.71
N GLU A 79 -0.02 4.36 -2.50
CA GLU A 79 0.76 4.30 -1.26
C GLU A 79 -0.05 3.51 -0.25
N ALA A 80 0.63 2.71 0.55
CA ALA A 80 -0.03 1.97 1.62
C ALA A 80 0.99 1.50 2.62
N GLN A 81 0.67 1.66 3.89
CA GLN A 81 1.41 1.04 4.99
C GLN A 81 2.91 1.36 4.97
N GLY A 82 3.22 2.61 4.61
CA GLY A 82 4.60 3.07 4.60
C GLY A 82 5.35 2.78 3.32
N TYR A 83 4.68 2.18 2.34
CA TYR A 83 5.28 1.88 1.04
C TYR A 83 4.68 2.74 -0.05
N THR A 84 5.51 3.18 -0.97
CA THR A 84 5.06 3.76 -2.23
C THR A 84 4.96 2.61 -3.23
N LEU A 85 3.82 2.50 -3.89
CA LEU A 85 3.54 1.38 -4.80
C LEU A 85 3.76 1.82 -6.24
N PHE A 86 4.42 0.95 -6.99
CA PHE A 86 4.77 1.19 -8.38
C PHE A 86 4.35 0.04 -9.26
N SER A 87 3.96 0.37 -10.50
CA SER A 87 3.75 -0.61 -11.55
C SER A 87 4.98 -0.58 -12.44
N VAL A 88 5.58 -1.74 -12.67
CA VAL A 88 6.78 -1.87 -13.50
C VAL A 88 6.41 -2.71 -14.70
N SER A 89 6.44 -2.10 -15.88
CA SER A 89 6.08 -2.80 -17.11
C SER A 89 7.05 -3.94 -17.41
N LEU A 90 6.52 -5.05 -17.87
CA LEU A 90 7.33 -6.21 -18.23
C LEU A 90 7.85 -6.16 -19.67
N GLY A 91 7.48 -5.13 -20.42
CA GLY A 91 8.03 -4.99 -21.75
C GLY A 91 7.10 -4.38 -22.77
#